data_d99c7e66dfaa9b8f906d5a4f39b15932
#
_entry.id   d99c7e66dfaa9b8f906d5a4f39b15932
#
_cell.length_a   1.000
_cell.length_b   1.000
_cell.length_c   1.000
_cell.angle_alpha   90.00
_cell.angle_beta   90.00
_cell.angle_gamma   90.00
#
_symmetry.space_group_name_H-M   'P 1'
#
loop_
_entity.id
_entity.type
_entity.pdbx_description
1 polymer ?
#
loop_
_entity_poly.entity_id
_entity_poly.type
_entity_poly.pdbx_seq_one_letter_code
_entity_poly.pdbx_strand_id
1 'polypeptide(L)'
;MGKYFSKEKWSYMFYTITHPMDGYYWIRHRDYGSVPLAILMVILFSFSFTANRLMASFVVNDLDPRGVDMLYELMGVLAFYLLLCVSNWSITCLMNGEGRLKDIAIAIGYGTVPMTLVMVLSTIISQVIADDEQAFYGILIGVGIAYGVIMMLVGIMQVHNYTLGKTLLTLLLTFVAALIIVFLLLLLSNLLGMVYNFFHSIYTELIFRV
;
A
#
# COMPACT_ATOMS: atom_id res chain seq x y z
N MET A 1 1.22 -0.74 -25.30
CA MET A 1 0.69 -0.09 -24.10
C MET A 1 -0.83 -0.31 -23.88
N GLY A 2 -1.65 -0.48 -24.90
CA GLY A 2 -3.12 -0.60 -24.77
C GLY A 2 -3.67 -1.82 -24.01
N LYS A 3 -2.95 -2.92 -23.89
CA LYS A 3 -3.44 -4.16 -23.29
C LYS A 3 -3.61 -4.09 -21.75
N TYR A 4 -2.80 -3.30 -21.06
CA TYR A 4 -2.81 -3.20 -19.59
C TYR A 4 -3.71 -2.07 -19.06
N PHE A 5 -3.99 -1.05 -19.87
CA PHE A 5 -4.85 0.10 -19.58
C PHE A 5 -6.12 0.12 -20.46
N SER A 6 -6.63 -1.06 -20.87
CA SER A 6 -7.84 -1.13 -21.67
C SER A 6 -9.06 -0.66 -20.86
N LYS A 7 -10.07 -0.13 -21.55
CA LYS A 7 -11.35 0.28 -20.94
C LYS A 7 -11.98 -0.87 -20.14
N GLU A 8 -11.79 -2.10 -20.60
CA GLU A 8 -12.26 -3.31 -19.91
C GLU A 8 -11.60 -3.51 -18.54
N LYS A 9 -10.28 -3.26 -18.42
CA LYS A 9 -9.54 -3.37 -17.15
C LYS A 9 -9.98 -2.33 -16.14
N TRP A 10 -10.25 -1.10 -16.58
CA TRP A 10 -10.81 -0.04 -15.74
C TRP A 10 -12.22 -0.39 -15.27
N SER A 11 -13.10 -0.79 -16.18
CA SER A 11 -14.46 -1.22 -15.84
C SER A 11 -14.44 -2.40 -14.85
N TYR A 12 -13.51 -3.34 -15.04
CA TYR A 12 -13.38 -4.50 -14.18
C TYR A 12 -12.86 -4.13 -12.78
N MET A 13 -11.96 -3.17 -12.67
CA MET A 13 -11.52 -2.65 -11.36
C MET A 13 -12.70 -2.07 -10.57
N PHE A 14 -13.55 -1.25 -11.20
CA PHE A 14 -14.75 -0.71 -10.54
C PHE A 14 -15.77 -1.80 -10.19
N TYR A 15 -15.91 -2.81 -11.03
CA TYR A 15 -16.72 -3.99 -10.71
C TYR A 15 -16.19 -4.72 -9.46
N THR A 16 -14.89 -4.88 -9.35
CA THR A 16 -14.25 -5.53 -8.19
C THR A 16 -14.50 -4.76 -6.88
N ILE A 17 -14.60 -3.43 -6.93
CA ILE A 17 -14.90 -2.61 -5.74
C ILE A 17 -16.32 -2.91 -5.23
N THR A 18 -17.28 -3.05 -6.12
CA THR A 18 -18.68 -3.31 -5.74
C THR A 18 -18.99 -4.79 -5.47
N HIS A 19 -18.22 -5.70 -6.09
CA HIS A 19 -18.36 -7.16 -5.96
C HIS A 19 -17.01 -7.81 -5.65
N PRO A 20 -16.43 -7.59 -4.45
CA PRO A 20 -15.06 -8.00 -4.18
C PRO A 20 -14.85 -9.52 -4.23
N MET A 21 -15.80 -10.34 -3.78
CA MET A 21 -15.68 -11.79 -3.82
C MET A 21 -15.50 -12.31 -5.26
N ASP A 22 -16.42 -11.94 -6.15
CA ASP A 22 -16.39 -12.38 -7.55
C ASP A 22 -15.25 -11.72 -8.32
N GLY A 23 -15.01 -10.43 -8.08
CA GLY A 23 -13.96 -9.67 -8.75
C GLY A 23 -12.58 -10.27 -8.54
N TYR A 24 -12.19 -10.54 -7.31
CA TYR A 24 -10.88 -11.14 -7.01
C TYR A 24 -10.76 -12.60 -7.45
N TYR A 25 -11.85 -13.37 -7.42
CA TYR A 25 -11.88 -14.72 -7.95
C TYR A 25 -11.48 -14.77 -9.43
N TRP A 26 -12.07 -13.92 -10.26
CA TRP A 26 -11.78 -13.88 -11.69
C TRP A 26 -10.45 -13.21 -12.03
N ILE A 27 -9.89 -12.35 -11.16
CA ILE A 27 -8.53 -11.85 -11.29
C ILE A 27 -7.55 -13.01 -11.30
N ARG A 28 -7.73 -13.97 -10.39
CA ARG A 28 -6.87 -15.17 -10.32
C ARG A 28 -7.08 -16.13 -11.48
N HIS A 29 -8.35 -16.41 -11.86
CA HIS A 29 -8.66 -17.48 -12.80
C HIS A 29 -8.64 -17.06 -14.27
N ARG A 30 -8.91 -15.78 -14.58
CA ARG A 30 -8.97 -15.26 -15.94
C ARG A 30 -8.05 -14.08 -16.23
N ASP A 31 -7.14 -13.73 -15.33
CA ASP A 31 -6.22 -12.61 -15.49
C ASP A 31 -6.93 -11.27 -15.82
N TYR A 32 -8.12 -11.02 -15.26
CA TYR A 32 -8.89 -9.80 -15.51
C TYR A 32 -8.28 -8.56 -14.82
N GLY A 33 -7.43 -8.74 -13.80
CA GLY A 33 -6.71 -7.66 -13.16
C GLY A 33 -5.57 -7.07 -14.00
N SER A 34 -5.04 -5.94 -13.55
CA SER A 34 -3.88 -5.28 -14.17
C SER A 34 -2.93 -4.75 -13.09
N VAL A 35 -1.69 -5.26 -13.06
CA VAL A 35 -0.66 -4.80 -12.12
C VAL A 35 -0.32 -3.32 -12.32
N PRO A 36 -0.11 -2.80 -13.55
CA PRO A 36 0.13 -1.37 -13.73
C PRO A 36 -1.02 -0.49 -13.23
N LEU A 37 -2.27 -0.95 -13.37
CA LEU A 37 -3.42 -0.24 -12.83
C LEU A 37 -3.44 -0.26 -11.29
N ALA A 38 -3.08 -1.39 -10.68
CA ALA A 38 -2.94 -1.50 -9.23
C ALA A 38 -1.88 -0.54 -8.68
N ILE A 39 -0.69 -0.49 -9.31
CA ILE A 39 0.38 0.45 -8.94
C ILE A 39 -0.09 1.89 -9.10
N LEU A 40 -0.79 2.21 -10.20
CA LEU A 40 -1.37 3.54 -10.40
C LEU A 40 -2.32 3.93 -9.27
N MET A 41 -3.16 2.99 -8.79
CA MET A 41 -4.07 3.26 -7.67
C MET A 41 -3.33 3.49 -6.35
N VAL A 42 -2.24 2.77 -6.09
CA VAL A 42 -1.38 3.01 -4.92
C VAL A 42 -0.72 4.41 -5.00
N ILE A 43 -0.27 4.81 -6.18
CA ILE A 43 0.29 6.16 -6.40
C ILE A 43 -0.80 7.22 -6.17
N LEU A 44 -1.99 7.04 -6.72
CA LEU A 44 -3.12 7.95 -6.51
C LEU A 44 -3.55 8.00 -5.04
N PHE A 45 -3.49 6.88 -4.33
CA PHE A 45 -3.72 6.85 -2.89
C PHE A 45 -2.69 7.71 -2.14
N SER A 46 -1.40 7.56 -2.46
CA SER A 46 -0.36 8.38 -1.85
C SER A 46 -0.58 9.87 -2.09
N PHE A 47 -0.89 10.25 -3.34
CA PHE A 47 -1.18 11.64 -3.66
C PHE A 47 -2.43 12.18 -2.94
N SER A 48 -3.50 11.40 -2.86
CA SER A 48 -4.71 11.82 -2.15
C SER A 48 -4.50 11.93 -0.65
N PHE A 49 -3.69 11.05 -0.07
CA PHE A 49 -3.29 11.08 1.33
C PHE A 49 -2.46 12.34 1.64
N THR A 50 -1.43 12.63 0.84
CA THR A 50 -0.63 13.85 0.97
C THR A 50 -1.45 15.10 0.76
N ALA A 51 -2.35 15.10 -0.25
CA ALA A 51 -3.25 16.22 -0.50
C ALA A 51 -4.18 16.48 0.69
N ASN A 52 -4.70 15.43 1.32
CA ASN A 52 -5.50 15.56 2.54
C ASN A 52 -4.69 16.22 3.67
N ARG A 53 -3.45 15.81 3.90
CA ARG A 53 -2.56 16.39 4.93
C ARG A 53 -2.16 17.84 4.66
N LEU A 54 -2.08 18.25 3.39
CA LEU A 54 -1.72 19.62 2.99
C LEU A 54 -2.92 20.56 2.91
N MET A 55 -4.06 20.05 2.48
CA MET A 55 -5.21 20.87 2.06
C MET A 55 -6.43 20.73 2.97
N ALA A 56 -6.47 19.78 3.90
CA ALA A 56 -7.58 19.70 4.85
C ALA A 56 -7.63 20.95 5.72
N SER A 57 -8.85 21.39 6.07
CA SER A 57 -9.08 22.56 6.90
C SER A 57 -8.36 22.45 8.24
N PHE A 58 -7.90 23.58 8.77
CA PHE A 58 -7.29 23.68 10.11
C PHE A 58 -8.20 23.18 11.24
N VAL A 59 -9.49 23.12 11.00
CA VAL A 59 -10.48 22.57 11.95
C VAL A 59 -10.22 21.10 12.26
N VAL A 60 -9.77 20.33 11.25
CA VAL A 60 -9.58 18.86 11.35
C VAL A 60 -8.13 18.42 11.19
N ASN A 61 -7.21 19.34 10.95
CA ASN A 61 -5.81 19.05 10.64
C ASN A 61 -4.86 20.01 11.39
N ASP A 62 -4.23 19.49 12.44
CA ASP A 62 -3.25 20.22 13.24
C ASP A 62 -1.80 20.12 12.71
N LEU A 63 -1.61 19.50 11.53
CA LEU A 63 -0.28 19.28 10.96
C LEU A 63 0.26 20.59 10.34
N ASP A 64 1.56 20.87 10.59
CA ASP A 64 2.24 21.93 9.86
C ASP A 64 2.51 21.47 8.41
N PRO A 65 1.91 22.12 7.40
CA PRO A 65 2.13 21.78 5.99
C PRO A 65 3.60 21.81 5.56
N ARG A 66 4.44 22.60 6.24
CA ARG A 66 5.88 22.69 5.94
C ARG A 66 6.65 21.42 6.26
N GLY A 67 6.12 20.56 7.14
CA GLY A 67 6.70 19.25 7.48
C GLY A 67 6.31 18.12 6.55
N VAL A 68 5.43 18.37 5.55
CA VAL A 68 4.93 17.34 4.64
C VAL A 68 5.75 17.33 3.36
N ASP A 69 6.50 16.25 3.15
CA ASP A 69 7.25 16.01 1.91
C ASP A 69 6.52 14.95 1.07
N MET A 70 5.92 15.40 -0.03
CA MET A 70 5.13 14.57 -0.95
C MET A 70 5.95 13.42 -1.54
N LEU A 71 7.23 13.66 -1.88
CA LEU A 71 8.08 12.62 -2.46
C LEU A 71 8.43 11.55 -1.43
N TYR A 72 8.74 11.98 -0.20
CA TYR A 72 9.02 11.07 0.91
C TYR A 72 7.81 10.18 1.24
N GLU A 73 6.60 10.77 1.28
CA GLU A 73 5.37 10.01 1.51
C GLU A 73 5.08 9.03 0.37
N LEU A 74 5.27 9.45 -0.89
CA LEU A 74 5.10 8.56 -2.05
C LEU A 74 6.05 7.36 -1.96
N MET A 75 7.32 7.60 -1.67
CA MET A 75 8.30 6.53 -1.51
C MET A 75 7.95 5.60 -0.35
N GLY A 76 7.48 6.16 0.77
CA GLY A 76 7.02 5.39 1.93
C GLY A 76 5.83 4.48 1.61
N VAL A 77 4.80 5.00 0.95
CA VAL A 77 3.62 4.23 0.55
C VAL A 77 3.99 3.13 -0.44
N LEU A 78 4.82 3.42 -1.45
CA LEU A 78 5.28 2.42 -2.41
C LEU A 78 6.15 1.35 -1.77
N ALA A 79 7.07 1.73 -0.87
CA ALA A 79 7.90 0.78 -0.13
C ALA A 79 7.04 -0.13 0.76
N PHE A 80 6.04 0.43 1.45
CA PHE A 80 5.11 -0.34 2.27
C PHE A 80 4.25 -1.30 1.42
N TYR A 81 3.77 -0.84 0.27
CA TYR A 81 3.04 -1.68 -0.68
C TYR A 81 3.88 -2.88 -1.16
N LEU A 82 5.13 -2.62 -1.57
CA LEU A 82 6.06 -3.66 -2.00
C LEU A 82 6.39 -4.62 -0.86
N LEU A 83 6.62 -4.11 0.34
CA LEU A 83 6.88 -4.90 1.54
C LEU A 83 5.71 -5.85 1.83
N LEU A 84 4.47 -5.35 1.80
CA LEU A 84 3.28 -6.17 2.00
C LEU A 84 3.14 -7.25 0.92
N CYS A 85 3.37 -6.91 -0.35
CA CYS A 85 3.30 -7.87 -1.46
C CYS A 85 4.32 -9.00 -1.29
N VAL A 86 5.59 -8.67 -1.00
CA VAL A 86 6.67 -9.64 -0.86
C VAL A 86 6.49 -10.49 0.40
N SER A 87 6.14 -9.88 1.53
CA SER A 87 5.91 -10.58 2.79
C SER A 87 4.74 -11.55 2.68
N ASN A 88 3.63 -11.11 2.10
CA ASN A 88 2.47 -11.96 1.90
C ASN A 88 2.78 -13.12 0.95
N TRP A 89 3.45 -12.85 -0.16
CA TRP A 89 3.88 -13.89 -1.10
C TRP A 89 4.79 -14.92 -0.44
N SER A 90 5.77 -14.48 0.36
CA SER A 90 6.70 -15.38 1.06
C SER A 90 5.97 -16.33 2.00
N ILE A 91 5.02 -15.83 2.79
CA ILE A 91 4.23 -16.65 3.73
C ILE A 91 3.26 -17.56 2.99
N THR A 92 2.60 -17.06 1.94
CA THR A 92 1.62 -17.88 1.19
C THR A 92 2.28 -19.00 0.41
N CYS A 93 3.54 -18.84 -0.02
CA CYS A 93 4.34 -19.96 -0.57
C CYS A 93 4.55 -21.09 0.46
N LEU A 94 4.70 -20.77 1.74
CA LEU A 94 4.84 -21.76 2.82
C LEU A 94 3.51 -22.39 3.22
N MET A 95 2.41 -21.67 3.03
CA MET A 95 1.06 -22.08 3.45
C MET A 95 0.20 -22.69 2.32
N ASN A 96 0.84 -23.18 1.24
CA ASN A 96 0.16 -23.73 0.07
C ASN A 96 -0.87 -22.75 -0.52
N GLY A 97 -0.46 -21.50 -0.72
CA GLY A 97 -1.26 -20.48 -1.40
C GLY A 97 -1.17 -20.66 -2.92
N GLU A 98 -2.30 -20.51 -3.60
CA GLU A 98 -2.36 -20.65 -5.05
C GLU A 98 -2.05 -19.33 -5.80
N GLY A 99 -2.06 -18.18 -5.10
CA GLY A 99 -1.88 -16.85 -5.67
C GLY A 99 -0.46 -16.57 -6.12
N ARG A 100 -0.34 -15.93 -7.28
CA ARG A 100 0.94 -15.42 -7.79
C ARG A 100 1.20 -14.03 -7.21
N LEU A 101 2.48 -13.62 -7.14
CA LEU A 101 2.84 -12.27 -6.67
C LEU A 101 2.06 -11.15 -7.39
N LYS A 102 1.81 -11.28 -8.70
CA LYS A 102 1.02 -10.32 -9.46
C LYS A 102 -0.43 -10.21 -8.98
N ASP A 103 -1.04 -11.33 -8.56
CA ASP A 103 -2.43 -11.37 -8.11
C ASP A 103 -2.55 -10.73 -6.71
N ILE A 104 -1.55 -10.96 -5.85
CA ILE A 104 -1.41 -10.28 -4.55
C ILE A 104 -1.25 -8.77 -4.73
N ALA A 105 -0.37 -8.35 -5.65
CA ALA A 105 -0.15 -6.95 -5.96
C ALA A 105 -1.46 -6.26 -6.44
N ILE A 106 -2.24 -6.94 -7.28
CA ILE A 106 -3.55 -6.43 -7.72
C ILE A 106 -4.54 -6.36 -6.55
N ALA A 107 -4.58 -7.39 -5.70
CA ALA A 107 -5.50 -7.44 -4.57
C ALA A 107 -5.26 -6.29 -3.60
N ILE A 108 -4.01 -6.05 -3.21
CA ILE A 108 -3.63 -4.96 -2.31
C ILE A 108 -3.85 -3.60 -2.99
N GLY A 109 -3.41 -3.45 -4.27
CA GLY A 109 -3.54 -2.18 -4.99
C GLY A 109 -4.99 -1.77 -5.26
N TYR A 110 -5.89 -2.70 -5.59
CA TYR A 110 -7.30 -2.38 -5.76
C TYR A 110 -8.00 -2.06 -4.44
N GLY A 111 -7.52 -2.60 -3.32
CA GLY A 111 -7.98 -2.23 -1.99
C GLY A 111 -7.70 -0.77 -1.61
N THR A 112 -6.75 -0.09 -2.26
CA THR A 112 -6.49 1.34 -2.03
C THR A 112 -7.50 2.25 -2.70
N VAL A 113 -8.31 1.77 -3.66
CA VAL A 113 -9.25 2.62 -4.41
C VAL A 113 -10.31 3.26 -3.52
N PRO A 114 -11.04 2.53 -2.65
CA PRO A 114 -12.00 3.18 -1.75
C PRO A 114 -11.31 4.13 -0.76
N MET A 115 -10.09 3.81 -0.31
CA MET A 115 -9.31 4.72 0.53
C MET A 115 -8.99 6.02 -0.20
N THR A 116 -8.58 5.95 -1.47
CA THR A 116 -8.32 7.12 -2.33
C THR A 116 -9.56 8.00 -2.47
N LEU A 117 -10.70 7.39 -2.78
CA LEU A 117 -11.97 8.12 -2.94
C LEU A 117 -12.36 8.86 -1.67
N VAL A 118 -12.24 8.19 -0.52
CA VAL A 118 -12.58 8.79 0.77
C VAL A 118 -11.60 9.89 1.15
N MET A 119 -10.29 9.75 0.90
CA MET A 119 -9.32 10.81 1.14
C MET A 119 -9.64 12.08 0.33
N VAL A 120 -9.99 11.94 -0.94
CA VAL A 120 -10.40 13.08 -1.78
C VAL A 120 -11.69 13.70 -1.24
N LEU A 121 -12.72 12.89 -0.96
CA LEU A 121 -13.99 13.38 -0.43
C LEU A 121 -13.83 14.08 0.93
N SER A 122 -13.05 13.49 1.84
CA SER A 122 -12.80 14.07 3.16
C SER A 122 -12.07 15.41 3.06
N THR A 123 -11.13 15.55 2.13
CA THR A 123 -10.45 16.83 1.88
C THR A 123 -11.42 17.92 1.42
N ILE A 124 -12.36 17.59 0.54
CA ILE A 124 -13.39 18.54 0.07
C ILE A 124 -14.35 18.89 1.21
N ILE A 125 -14.83 17.90 1.94
CA ILE A 125 -15.78 18.08 3.06
C ILE A 125 -15.13 18.91 4.18
N SER A 126 -13.84 18.73 4.44
CA SER A 126 -13.13 19.47 5.49
C SER A 126 -13.20 20.98 5.33
N GLN A 127 -13.41 21.49 4.08
CA GLN A 127 -13.47 22.93 3.80
C GLN A 127 -14.76 23.61 4.28
N VAL A 128 -15.80 22.81 4.53
CA VAL A 128 -17.15 23.33 4.93
C VAL A 128 -17.58 22.83 6.31
N ILE A 129 -16.78 22.00 6.96
CA ILE A 129 -17.09 21.39 8.24
C ILE A 129 -16.90 22.40 9.39
N ALA A 130 -17.82 22.40 10.36
CA ALA A 130 -17.71 23.20 11.58
C ALA A 130 -16.97 22.41 12.69
N ASP A 131 -16.52 23.14 13.74
CA ASP A 131 -15.78 22.54 14.87
C ASP A 131 -16.56 21.40 15.55
N ASP A 132 -17.88 21.54 15.68
CA ASP A 132 -18.74 20.54 16.31
C ASP A 132 -18.92 19.26 15.45
N GLU A 133 -18.50 19.30 14.18
CA GLU A 133 -18.72 18.25 13.21
C GLU A 133 -17.45 17.42 12.90
N GLN A 134 -16.33 17.68 13.57
CA GLN A 134 -15.06 16.97 13.38
C GLN A 134 -15.19 15.43 13.43
N ALA A 135 -16.12 14.93 14.28
CA ALA A 135 -16.36 13.51 14.41
C ALA A 135 -16.82 12.86 13.09
N PHE A 136 -17.62 13.56 12.27
CA PHE A 136 -18.06 13.06 10.96
C PHE A 136 -16.90 12.90 9.97
N TYR A 137 -15.94 13.83 9.99
CA TYR A 137 -14.73 13.72 9.18
C TYR A 137 -13.92 12.46 9.54
N GLY A 138 -13.71 12.21 10.84
CA GLY A 138 -13.03 11.01 11.32
C GLY A 138 -13.76 9.71 10.96
N ILE A 139 -15.09 9.68 11.10
CA ILE A 139 -15.94 8.54 10.72
C ILE A 139 -15.83 8.27 9.21
N LEU A 140 -15.90 9.32 8.37
CA LEU A 140 -15.81 9.18 6.92
C LEU A 140 -14.49 8.50 6.51
N ILE A 141 -13.36 9.00 7.01
CA ILE A 141 -12.04 8.41 6.76
C ILE A 141 -11.99 6.97 7.29
N GLY A 142 -12.46 6.76 8.52
CA GLY A 142 -12.48 5.44 9.15
C GLY A 142 -13.25 4.40 8.33
N VAL A 143 -14.42 4.74 7.81
CA VAL A 143 -15.24 3.86 6.95
C VAL A 143 -14.51 3.53 5.65
N GLY A 144 -13.88 4.52 5.01
CA GLY A 144 -13.14 4.29 3.77
C GLY A 144 -11.92 3.39 3.95
N ILE A 145 -11.15 3.61 5.01
CA ILE A 145 -10.01 2.76 5.36
C ILE A 145 -10.49 1.35 5.70
N ALA A 146 -11.52 1.21 6.53
CA ALA A 146 -12.07 -0.09 6.91
C ALA A 146 -12.53 -0.88 5.68
N TYR A 147 -13.24 -0.23 4.75
CA TYR A 147 -13.68 -0.88 3.52
C TYR A 147 -12.49 -1.32 2.65
N GLY A 148 -11.46 -0.49 2.51
CA GLY A 148 -10.25 -0.85 1.79
C GLY A 148 -9.51 -2.04 2.41
N VAL A 149 -9.41 -2.10 3.74
CA VAL A 149 -8.83 -3.24 4.47
C VAL A 149 -9.65 -4.51 4.26
N ILE A 150 -10.98 -4.42 4.31
CA ILE A 150 -11.87 -5.55 3.99
C ILE A 150 -11.67 -6.03 2.55
N MET A 151 -11.54 -5.12 1.60
CA MET A 151 -11.24 -5.47 0.20
C MET A 151 -9.91 -6.20 0.07
N MET A 152 -8.85 -5.73 0.75
CA MET A 152 -7.55 -6.41 0.74
C MET A 152 -7.64 -7.81 1.36
N LEU A 153 -8.35 -7.96 2.48
CA LEU A 153 -8.58 -9.25 3.13
C LEU A 153 -9.32 -10.23 2.19
N VAL A 154 -10.43 -9.78 1.60
CA VAL A 154 -11.21 -10.58 0.64
C VAL A 154 -10.36 -10.89 -0.60
N GLY A 155 -9.56 -9.92 -1.07
CA GLY A 155 -8.66 -10.12 -2.20
C GLY A 155 -7.64 -11.23 -1.95
N ILE A 156 -6.95 -11.21 -0.82
CA ILE A 156 -5.98 -12.24 -0.44
C ILE A 156 -6.68 -13.60 -0.26
N MET A 157 -7.86 -13.61 0.36
CA MET A 157 -8.67 -14.82 0.54
C MET A 157 -9.01 -15.49 -0.80
N GLN A 158 -9.53 -14.72 -1.75
CA GLN A 158 -9.97 -15.23 -3.06
C GLN A 158 -8.79 -15.60 -3.97
N VAL A 159 -7.73 -14.81 -3.96
CA VAL A 159 -6.52 -15.06 -4.77
C VAL A 159 -5.85 -16.38 -4.36
N HIS A 160 -5.86 -16.72 -3.08
CA HIS A 160 -5.24 -17.93 -2.55
C HIS A 160 -6.21 -19.08 -2.31
N ASN A 161 -7.50 -18.88 -2.57
CA ASN A 161 -8.56 -19.85 -2.29
C ASN A 161 -8.55 -20.32 -0.83
N TYR A 162 -8.37 -19.37 0.10
CA TYR A 162 -8.31 -19.64 1.53
C TYR A 162 -9.67 -19.48 2.20
N THR A 163 -9.86 -20.18 3.32
CA THR A 163 -10.93 -19.88 4.27
C THR A 163 -10.58 -18.59 5.04
N LEU A 164 -11.57 -17.92 5.60
CA LEU A 164 -11.38 -16.69 6.36
C LEU A 164 -10.39 -16.87 7.52
N GLY A 165 -10.49 -17.96 8.29
CA GLY A 165 -9.57 -18.26 9.39
C GLY A 165 -8.12 -18.44 8.92
N LYS A 166 -7.92 -19.16 7.81
CA LYS A 166 -6.59 -19.31 7.20
C LYS A 166 -6.04 -17.98 6.69
N THR A 167 -6.89 -17.13 6.12
CA THR A 167 -6.51 -15.80 5.65
C THR A 167 -6.04 -14.91 6.81
N LEU A 168 -6.79 -14.87 7.93
CA LEU A 168 -6.41 -14.10 9.11
C LEU A 168 -5.07 -14.56 9.69
N LEU A 169 -4.87 -15.88 9.80
CA LEU A 169 -3.58 -16.44 10.23
C LEU A 169 -2.45 -16.05 9.27
N THR A 170 -2.69 -16.14 7.96
CA THR A 170 -1.70 -15.78 6.94
C THR A 170 -1.36 -14.29 7.01
N LEU A 171 -2.34 -13.40 7.24
CA LEU A 171 -2.09 -11.96 7.41
C LEU A 171 -1.28 -11.66 8.67
N LEU A 172 -1.56 -12.35 9.79
CA LEU A 172 -0.75 -12.22 11.00
C LEU A 172 0.71 -12.63 10.74
N LEU A 173 0.92 -13.78 10.08
CA LEU A 173 2.27 -14.23 9.70
C LEU A 173 2.92 -13.30 8.68
N THR A 174 2.16 -12.71 7.77
CA THR A 174 2.66 -11.69 6.82
C THR A 174 3.20 -10.47 7.55
N PHE A 175 2.53 -10.02 8.60
CA PHE A 175 3.03 -8.93 9.44
C PHE A 175 4.36 -9.30 10.12
N VAL A 176 4.46 -10.50 10.69
CA VAL A 176 5.73 -10.99 11.28
C VAL A 176 6.83 -11.06 10.22
N ALA A 177 6.53 -11.61 9.03
CA ALA A 177 7.48 -11.67 7.93
C ALA A 177 7.94 -10.28 7.47
N ALA A 178 7.05 -9.30 7.42
CA ALA A 178 7.39 -7.92 7.11
C ALA A 178 8.39 -7.34 8.12
N LEU A 179 8.19 -7.57 9.42
CA LEU A 179 9.13 -7.14 10.46
C LEU A 179 10.50 -7.79 10.29
N ILE A 180 10.54 -9.10 9.97
CA ILE A 180 11.80 -9.82 9.72
C ILE A 180 12.51 -9.25 8.49
N ILE A 181 11.79 -8.99 7.40
CA ILE A 181 12.39 -8.41 6.18
C ILE A 181 12.97 -7.02 6.48
N VAL A 182 12.24 -6.16 7.19
CA VAL A 182 12.74 -4.83 7.58
C VAL A 182 13.99 -4.95 8.44
N PHE A 183 13.99 -5.85 9.42
CA PHE A 183 15.15 -6.10 10.28
C PHE A 183 16.38 -6.56 9.47
N LEU A 184 16.20 -7.50 8.53
CA LEU A 184 17.29 -7.94 7.66
C LEU A 184 17.80 -6.84 6.74
N LEU A 185 16.94 -5.99 6.21
CA LEU A 185 17.34 -4.83 5.39
C LEU A 185 18.16 -3.82 6.22
N LEU A 186 17.79 -3.58 7.48
CA LEU A 186 18.56 -2.72 8.39
C LEU A 186 19.93 -3.32 8.72
N LEU A 187 20.00 -4.64 8.96
CA LEU A 187 21.30 -5.31 9.16
C LEU A 187 22.19 -5.21 7.94
N LEU A 188 21.64 -5.45 6.76
CA LEU A 188 22.38 -5.34 5.50
C LEU A 188 22.87 -3.92 5.25
N SER A 189 22.04 -2.91 5.52
CA SER A 189 22.41 -1.51 5.41
C SER A 189 23.59 -1.15 6.33
N ASN A 190 23.55 -1.61 7.60
CA ASN A 190 24.65 -1.41 8.54
C ASN A 190 25.95 -2.10 8.06
N LEU A 191 25.85 -3.34 7.56
CA LEU A 191 27.01 -4.05 7.02
C LEU A 191 27.65 -3.31 5.84
N LEU A 192 26.81 -2.85 4.90
CA LEU A 192 27.30 -2.06 3.76
C LEU A 192 27.94 -0.74 4.21
N GLY A 193 27.38 -0.08 5.24
CA GLY A 193 27.96 1.10 5.84
C GLY A 193 29.34 0.85 6.46
N MET A 194 29.52 -0.27 7.17
CA MET A 194 30.82 -0.65 7.73
C MET A 194 31.85 -0.90 6.62
N VAL A 195 31.48 -1.61 5.56
CA VAL A 195 32.36 -1.86 4.41
C VAL A 195 32.75 -0.55 3.73
N TYR A 196 31.80 0.35 3.49
CA TYR A 196 32.06 1.67 2.93
C TYR A 196 33.04 2.48 3.80
N ASN A 197 32.80 2.55 5.10
CA ASN A 197 33.66 3.29 6.03
C ASN A 197 35.09 2.72 6.09
N PHE A 198 35.22 1.39 6.01
CA PHE A 198 36.54 0.74 5.94
C PHE A 198 37.32 1.19 4.70
N PHE A 199 36.74 1.14 3.53
CA PHE A 199 37.40 1.59 2.31
C PHE A 199 37.68 3.09 2.30
N HIS A 200 36.75 3.89 2.81
CA HIS A 200 36.93 5.33 2.97
C HIS A 200 38.08 5.68 3.90
N SER A 201 38.25 4.95 5.03
CA SER A 201 39.38 5.14 5.95
C SER A 201 40.71 4.82 5.28
N ILE A 202 40.80 3.71 4.54
CA ILE A 202 42.03 3.37 3.78
C ILE A 202 42.36 4.46 2.76
N TYR A 203 41.36 4.92 2.01
CA TYR A 203 41.54 5.98 1.02
C TYR A 203 42.03 7.28 1.63
N THR A 204 41.46 7.72 2.76
CA THR A 204 41.89 8.94 3.47
C THR A 204 43.30 8.80 4.04
N GLU A 205 43.66 7.64 4.64
CA GLU A 205 45.02 7.41 5.12
C GLU A 205 46.06 7.44 3.99
N LEU A 206 45.76 6.91 2.82
CA LEU A 206 46.68 6.94 1.69
C LEU A 206 46.90 8.36 1.15
N ILE A 207 45.86 9.19 1.12
CA ILE A 207 45.97 10.58 0.64
C ILE A 207 46.74 11.48 1.63
N PHE A 208 46.49 11.31 2.94
CA PHE A 208 47.10 12.16 3.95
C PHE A 208 48.51 11.70 4.40
N ARG A 209 49.00 10.56 3.92
CA ARG A 209 50.38 10.12 4.14
C ARG A 209 51.37 10.61 3.06
N VAL A 210 50.88 11.32 2.03
CA VAL A 210 51.72 12.02 1.06
C VAL A 210 51.79 13.48 1.42
#